data_1cbc4fe600efec753157f30395708434
#
_entry.id   1cbc4fe600efec753157f30395708434
#
_cell.length_a   1.000
_cell.length_b   1.000
_cell.length_c   1.000
_cell.angle_alpha   90.00
_cell.angle_beta   90.00
_cell.angle_gamma   90.00
#
_symmetry.space_group_name_H-M   'P 1'
#
loop_
_entity.id
_entity.type
_entity.pdbx_description
1 polymer ?
#
loop_
_entity_poly.entity_id
_entity_poly.type
_entity_poly.pdbx_seq_one_letter_code
_entity_poly.pdbx_strand_id
1 'polypeptide(L)'
;MVGKLQIKGGNNMEHIARKDAFELLKKYNKDPFHIQHALTVEAVMKWYANELGYAEDAEYWGIAGLLHDIDFELYPEEHCLKAPDLLREAGVSEDLIHAVCSHGYGITVGCGKTIDVEPVHEMEKVLFAADELTGLIWAAALMRPSKSTKDMELKSLKKKYKSKGFAAGCSREVIERGANQLGWELEKLLTMTLQAMAASEDTIRSEMEEIV
;
A
#
# COMPACT_ATOMS: atom_id res chain seq x y z
N MET A 1 28.21 1.04 -9.72
CA MET A 1 27.45 0.22 -10.67
C MET A 1 26.84 -0.91 -9.85
N VAL A 2 25.62 -0.74 -9.36
CA VAL A 2 24.88 -1.78 -8.64
C VAL A 2 24.12 -2.55 -9.70
N GLY A 3 24.46 -3.84 -9.84
CA GLY A 3 23.89 -4.70 -10.87
C GLY A 3 22.38 -4.85 -10.69
N LYS A 4 21.62 -4.53 -11.74
CA LYS A 4 20.22 -4.91 -11.87
C LYS A 4 20.15 -6.44 -11.83
N LEU A 5 19.65 -7.00 -10.74
CA LEU A 5 19.28 -8.41 -10.70
C LEU A 5 18.02 -8.55 -11.57
N GLN A 6 18.20 -8.98 -12.80
CA GLN A 6 17.08 -9.47 -13.61
C GLN A 6 16.60 -10.77 -12.97
N ILE A 7 15.39 -10.78 -12.49
CA ILE A 7 14.69 -12.02 -12.15
C ILE A 7 14.42 -12.74 -13.49
N LYS A 8 15.35 -13.60 -13.89
CA LYS A 8 15.09 -14.61 -14.94
C LYS A 8 14.32 -15.75 -14.26
N GLY A 9 13.04 -15.57 -14.09
CA GLY A 9 12.11 -16.63 -13.69
C GLY A 9 11.64 -17.37 -14.92
N GLY A 10 12.18 -18.53 -15.17
CA GLY A 10 11.49 -19.55 -15.92
C GLY A 10 10.61 -20.33 -14.97
N ASN A 11 9.39 -19.95 -14.87
CA ASN A 11 8.17 -20.74 -14.60
C ASN A 11 7.01 -19.75 -14.69
N ASN A 12 6.07 -19.96 -15.60
CA ASN A 12 4.77 -19.29 -15.59
C ASN A 12 4.03 -19.70 -14.31
N MET A 13 4.32 -19.06 -13.18
CA MET A 13 3.36 -19.00 -12.09
C MET A 13 2.29 -18.00 -12.55
N GLU A 14 1.10 -18.48 -12.86
CA GLU A 14 -0.05 -17.63 -13.10
C GLU A 14 -0.27 -16.83 -11.81
N HIS A 15 0.07 -15.55 -11.84
CA HIS A 15 -0.29 -14.64 -10.76
C HIS A 15 -1.81 -14.47 -10.77
N ILE A 16 -2.41 -14.35 -9.59
CA ILE A 16 -3.82 -14.04 -9.47
C ILE A 16 -4.15 -12.80 -10.35
N ALA A 17 -5.19 -12.91 -11.17
CA ALA A 17 -5.62 -11.78 -11.98
C ALA A 17 -6.21 -10.67 -11.08
N ARG A 18 -6.05 -9.40 -11.46
CA ARG A 18 -6.56 -8.23 -10.69
C ARG A 18 -8.05 -8.38 -10.36
N LYS A 19 -8.86 -8.87 -11.30
CA LYS A 19 -10.29 -9.10 -11.10
C LYS A 19 -10.54 -10.08 -9.94
N ASP A 20 -9.82 -11.19 -9.93
CA ASP A 20 -10.00 -12.23 -8.90
C ASP A 20 -9.46 -11.78 -7.55
N ALA A 21 -8.36 -11.01 -7.54
CA ALA A 21 -7.83 -10.36 -6.34
C ALA A 21 -8.82 -9.37 -5.74
N PHE A 22 -9.53 -8.59 -6.58
CA PHE A 22 -10.55 -7.65 -6.11
C PHE A 22 -11.80 -8.37 -5.56
N GLU A 23 -12.25 -9.45 -6.19
CA GLU A 23 -13.33 -10.27 -5.63
C GLU A 23 -12.91 -10.92 -4.30
N LEU A 24 -11.65 -11.33 -4.19
CA LEU A 24 -11.10 -11.86 -2.95
C LEU A 24 -11.07 -10.79 -1.85
N LEU A 25 -10.61 -9.57 -2.15
CA LEU A 25 -10.65 -8.44 -1.22
C LEU A 25 -12.09 -8.21 -0.73
N LYS A 26 -13.06 -8.11 -1.63
CA LYS A 26 -14.47 -7.88 -1.32
C LYS A 26 -15.12 -9.02 -0.51
N LYS A 27 -14.54 -10.22 -0.51
CA LYS A 27 -15.01 -11.32 0.34
C LYS A 27 -14.79 -11.00 1.82
N TYR A 28 -13.67 -10.36 2.16
CA TYR A 28 -13.25 -10.10 3.54
C TYR A 28 -13.40 -8.64 3.98
N ASN A 29 -13.53 -7.70 3.05
CA ASN A 29 -13.67 -6.28 3.31
C ASN A 29 -14.98 -5.76 2.70
N LYS A 30 -15.83 -5.13 3.51
CA LYS A 30 -17.16 -4.60 3.15
C LYS A 30 -17.28 -3.10 3.38
N ASP A 31 -16.49 -2.56 4.31
CA ASP A 31 -16.49 -1.14 4.59
C ASP A 31 -15.93 -0.37 3.38
N PRO A 32 -16.69 0.59 2.81
CA PRO A 32 -16.21 1.42 1.70
C PRO A 32 -14.88 2.12 1.98
N PHE A 33 -14.59 2.44 3.24
CA PHE A 33 -13.32 3.04 3.63
C PHE A 33 -12.15 2.09 3.39
N HIS A 34 -12.26 0.82 3.80
CA HIS A 34 -11.20 -0.18 3.59
C HIS A 34 -11.01 -0.50 2.10
N ILE A 35 -12.12 -0.61 1.36
CA ILE A 35 -12.06 -0.84 -0.10
C ILE A 35 -11.38 0.36 -0.79
N GLN A 36 -11.73 1.59 -0.43
CA GLN A 36 -11.10 2.78 -1.00
C GLN A 36 -9.61 2.86 -0.66
N HIS A 37 -9.22 2.49 0.57
CA HIS A 37 -7.81 2.42 0.96
C HIS A 37 -7.06 1.40 0.10
N ALA A 38 -7.57 0.19 -0.03
CA ALA A 38 -6.98 -0.86 -0.86
C ALA A 38 -6.79 -0.42 -2.32
N LEU A 39 -7.81 0.19 -2.94
CA LEU A 39 -7.72 0.75 -4.30
C LEU A 39 -6.71 1.89 -4.39
N THR A 40 -6.59 2.70 -3.33
CA THR A 40 -5.60 3.78 -3.28
C THR A 40 -4.18 3.22 -3.25
N VAL A 41 -3.93 2.23 -2.40
CA VAL A 41 -2.60 1.60 -2.31
C VAL A 41 -2.28 0.83 -3.60
N GLU A 42 -3.24 0.12 -4.21
CA GLU A 42 -3.09 -0.49 -5.54
C GLU A 42 -2.59 0.52 -6.58
N ALA A 43 -3.30 1.65 -6.70
CA ALA A 43 -2.98 2.67 -7.70
C ALA A 43 -1.63 3.35 -7.44
N VAL A 44 -1.31 3.62 -6.18
CA VAL A 44 -0.02 4.17 -5.75
C VAL A 44 1.11 3.19 -6.08
N MET A 45 0.95 1.91 -5.82
CA MET A 45 1.94 0.88 -6.14
C MET A 45 2.19 0.76 -7.64
N LYS A 46 1.13 0.77 -8.47
CA LYS A 46 1.25 0.80 -9.94
C LYS A 46 2.00 2.04 -10.43
N TRP A 47 1.69 3.18 -9.85
CA TRP A 47 2.37 4.43 -10.18
C TRP A 47 3.88 4.36 -9.85
N TYR A 48 4.22 3.87 -8.65
CA TYR A 48 5.61 3.69 -8.25
C TYR A 48 6.36 2.69 -9.14
N ALA A 49 5.73 1.58 -9.52
CA ALA A 49 6.34 0.62 -10.43
C ALA A 49 6.75 1.29 -11.75
N ASN A 50 5.88 2.13 -12.32
CA ASN A 50 6.19 2.87 -13.56
C ASN A 50 7.34 3.87 -13.35
N GLU A 51 7.29 4.68 -12.28
CA GLU A 51 8.30 5.71 -12.01
C GLU A 51 9.69 5.13 -11.69
N LEU A 52 9.73 3.96 -11.08
CA LEU A 52 10.98 3.29 -10.69
C LEU A 52 11.55 2.37 -11.77
N GLY A 53 10.87 2.24 -12.92
CA GLY A 53 11.35 1.46 -14.07
C GLY A 53 10.94 -0.02 -14.03
N TYR A 54 9.88 -0.36 -13.32
CA TYR A 54 9.25 -1.68 -13.23
C TYR A 54 7.88 -1.72 -13.93
N ALA A 55 7.73 -1.02 -15.05
CA ALA A 55 6.44 -0.90 -15.73
C ALA A 55 5.84 -2.25 -16.14
N GLU A 56 6.68 -3.24 -16.47
CA GLU A 56 6.23 -4.59 -16.81
C GLU A 56 5.62 -5.34 -15.61
N ASP A 57 6.02 -4.99 -14.39
CA ASP A 57 5.55 -5.58 -13.13
C ASP A 57 4.47 -4.73 -12.43
N ALA A 58 4.01 -3.63 -13.06
CA ALA A 58 3.12 -2.67 -12.40
C ALA A 58 1.81 -3.30 -11.92
N GLU A 59 1.26 -4.27 -12.66
CA GLU A 59 0.05 -4.99 -12.25
C GLU A 59 0.30 -5.84 -10.99
N TYR A 60 1.44 -6.52 -10.93
CA TYR A 60 1.83 -7.33 -9.77
C TYR A 60 2.04 -6.45 -8.52
N TRP A 61 2.72 -5.31 -8.67
CA TRP A 61 2.85 -4.32 -7.60
C TRP A 61 1.48 -3.83 -7.12
N GLY A 62 0.58 -3.56 -8.06
CA GLY A 62 -0.78 -3.14 -7.75
C GLY A 62 -1.55 -4.20 -6.96
N ILE A 63 -1.46 -5.47 -7.36
CA ILE A 63 -2.14 -6.58 -6.66
C ILE A 63 -1.61 -6.73 -5.22
N ALA A 64 -0.30 -6.57 -4.99
CA ALA A 64 0.25 -6.56 -3.65
C ALA A 64 -0.37 -5.43 -2.80
N GLY A 65 -0.48 -4.23 -3.38
CA GLY A 65 -1.14 -3.10 -2.73
C GLY A 65 -2.65 -3.30 -2.51
N LEU A 66 -3.35 -3.93 -3.46
CA LEU A 66 -4.77 -4.23 -3.34
C LEU A 66 -5.10 -5.20 -2.20
N LEU A 67 -4.22 -6.16 -1.95
CA LEU A 67 -4.44 -7.24 -0.99
C LEU A 67 -3.75 -7.03 0.36
N HIS A 68 -2.99 -5.93 0.56
CA HIS A 68 -2.15 -5.75 1.75
C HIS A 68 -2.95 -5.85 3.06
N ASP A 69 -4.13 -5.28 3.11
CA ASP A 69 -5.03 -5.24 4.26
C ASP A 69 -6.18 -6.26 4.20
N ILE A 70 -6.02 -7.38 3.48
CA ILE A 70 -7.09 -8.33 3.24
C ILE A 70 -7.74 -8.86 4.53
N ASP A 71 -6.99 -8.95 5.62
CA ASP A 71 -7.43 -9.47 6.91
C ASP A 71 -7.85 -8.37 7.92
N PHE A 72 -7.57 -7.10 7.62
CA PHE A 72 -7.69 -6.02 8.61
C PHE A 72 -9.12 -5.83 9.14
N GLU A 73 -10.14 -5.90 8.28
CA GLU A 73 -11.53 -5.66 8.72
C GLU A 73 -12.06 -6.76 9.64
N LEU A 74 -11.76 -8.02 9.33
CA LEU A 74 -12.30 -9.17 10.07
C LEU A 74 -11.38 -9.63 11.22
N TYR A 75 -10.08 -9.39 11.11
CA TYR A 75 -9.07 -9.87 12.05
C TYR A 75 -8.10 -8.77 12.50
N PRO A 76 -8.58 -7.59 12.96
CA PRO A 76 -7.71 -6.45 13.28
C PRO A 76 -6.67 -6.78 14.36
N GLU A 77 -7.01 -7.67 15.31
CA GLU A 77 -6.10 -8.12 16.37
C GLU A 77 -4.99 -9.07 15.86
N GLU A 78 -5.18 -9.67 14.68
CA GLU A 78 -4.28 -10.62 14.04
C GLU A 78 -3.87 -10.16 12.63
N HIS A 79 -3.91 -8.83 12.39
CA HIS A 79 -3.53 -8.24 11.11
C HIS A 79 -2.14 -8.70 10.64
N CYS A 80 -1.96 -8.98 9.37
CA CYS A 80 -0.81 -9.62 8.72
C CYS A 80 -0.51 -11.06 9.20
N LEU A 81 -1.13 -11.55 10.27
CA LEU A 81 -0.98 -12.94 10.74
C LEU A 81 -2.03 -13.86 10.12
N LYS A 82 -3.22 -13.32 9.79
CA LYS A 82 -4.29 -14.06 9.13
C LYS A 82 -4.20 -14.00 7.61
N ALA A 83 -3.65 -12.94 7.06
CA ALA A 83 -3.50 -12.77 5.61
C ALA A 83 -2.87 -13.99 4.90
N PRO A 84 -1.79 -14.64 5.42
CA PRO A 84 -1.22 -15.83 4.77
C PRO A 84 -2.21 -16.96 4.58
N ASP A 85 -3.05 -17.25 5.57
CA ASP A 85 -4.02 -18.33 5.50
C ASP A 85 -5.09 -18.05 4.45
N LEU A 86 -5.63 -16.80 4.46
CA LEU A 86 -6.67 -16.36 3.53
C LEU A 86 -6.18 -16.37 2.08
N LEU A 87 -4.95 -15.94 1.86
CA LEU A 87 -4.33 -15.86 0.53
C LEU A 87 -3.96 -17.25 0.01
N ARG A 88 -3.43 -18.16 0.84
CA ARG A 88 -3.15 -19.54 0.45
C ARG A 88 -4.42 -20.30 0.08
N GLU A 89 -5.51 -20.13 0.82
CA GLU A 89 -6.81 -20.72 0.51
C GLU A 89 -7.32 -20.30 -0.87
N ALA A 90 -6.96 -19.07 -1.30
CA ALA A 90 -7.29 -18.54 -2.62
C ALA A 90 -6.26 -18.91 -3.72
N GLY A 91 -5.22 -19.69 -3.39
CA GLY A 91 -4.19 -20.12 -4.34
C GLY A 91 -3.18 -19.03 -4.73
N VAL A 92 -3.03 -18.00 -3.89
CA VAL A 92 -2.06 -16.92 -4.10
C VAL A 92 -0.64 -17.45 -3.84
N SER A 93 0.33 -17.01 -4.65
CA SER A 93 1.73 -17.43 -4.53
C SER A 93 2.39 -16.94 -3.24
N GLU A 94 3.34 -17.72 -2.71
CA GLU A 94 4.07 -17.38 -1.48
C GLU A 94 4.84 -16.05 -1.60
N ASP A 95 5.36 -15.72 -2.79
CA ASP A 95 6.05 -14.45 -3.02
C ASP A 95 5.10 -13.25 -2.85
N LEU A 96 3.86 -13.36 -3.35
CA LEU A 96 2.86 -12.32 -3.17
C LEU A 96 2.36 -12.26 -1.72
N ILE A 97 2.23 -13.41 -1.05
CA ILE A 97 1.89 -13.48 0.37
C ILE A 97 2.97 -12.81 1.22
N HIS A 98 4.24 -13.08 0.92
CA HIS A 98 5.37 -12.41 1.58
C HIS A 98 5.29 -10.88 1.38
N ALA A 99 5.09 -10.44 0.14
CA ALA A 99 4.98 -9.02 -0.19
C ALA A 99 3.83 -8.35 0.58
N VAL A 100 2.65 -8.98 0.60
CA VAL A 100 1.49 -8.50 1.37
C VAL A 100 1.84 -8.37 2.85
N CYS A 101 2.38 -9.41 3.48
CA CYS A 101 2.64 -9.40 4.92
C CYS A 101 3.80 -8.48 5.33
N SER A 102 4.72 -8.17 4.41
CA SER A 102 5.91 -7.37 4.71
C SER A 102 5.61 -5.91 5.06
N HIS A 103 4.42 -5.38 4.68
CA HIS A 103 4.05 -4.03 5.06
C HIS A 103 3.86 -3.86 6.57
N GLY A 104 3.56 -4.96 7.29
CA GLY A 104 3.44 -4.96 8.75
C GLY A 104 4.76 -5.16 9.52
N TYR A 105 5.91 -5.26 8.85
CA TYR A 105 7.19 -5.59 9.50
C TYR A 105 7.51 -4.75 10.72
N GLY A 106 7.73 -5.43 11.85
CA GLY A 106 8.07 -4.82 13.13
C GLY A 106 6.89 -4.17 13.86
N ILE A 107 5.66 -4.26 13.34
CA ILE A 107 4.45 -3.83 14.04
C ILE A 107 4.01 -4.92 14.99
N THR A 108 3.67 -4.54 16.23
CA THR A 108 3.03 -5.44 17.20
C THR A 108 1.51 -5.26 17.09
N VAL A 109 0.83 -6.33 16.68
CA VAL A 109 -0.63 -6.32 16.53
C VAL A 109 -1.36 -6.63 17.85
N GLY A 110 -2.66 -6.44 17.89
CA GLY A 110 -3.47 -6.49 19.11
C GLY A 110 -3.36 -7.78 19.92
N CYS A 111 -3.11 -8.93 19.27
CA CYS A 111 -2.84 -10.20 19.97
C CYS A 111 -1.45 -10.26 20.63
N GLY A 112 -0.64 -9.20 20.57
CA GLY A 112 0.67 -9.10 21.20
C GLY A 112 1.82 -9.75 20.40
N LYS A 113 1.58 -10.19 19.17
CA LYS A 113 2.62 -10.71 18.28
C LYS A 113 3.19 -9.60 17.40
N THR A 114 4.50 -9.63 17.17
CA THR A 114 5.18 -8.74 16.23
C THR A 114 5.32 -9.43 14.88
N ILE A 115 5.03 -8.69 13.82
CA ILE A 115 5.18 -9.16 12.44
C ILE A 115 6.66 -9.20 12.09
N ASP A 116 7.17 -10.38 11.74
CA ASP A 116 8.59 -10.63 11.42
C ASP A 116 8.77 -11.05 9.94
N VAL A 117 8.10 -10.32 9.05
CA VAL A 117 8.22 -10.50 7.59
C VAL A 117 8.91 -9.27 7.04
N GLU A 118 10.22 -9.35 6.88
CA GLU A 118 11.05 -8.20 6.48
C GLU A 118 10.87 -7.88 4.99
N PRO A 119 10.62 -6.60 4.60
CA PRO A 119 10.58 -6.22 3.20
C PRO A 119 11.97 -6.31 2.55
N VAL A 120 12.12 -7.21 1.58
CA VAL A 120 13.38 -7.51 0.89
C VAL A 120 13.45 -6.79 -0.46
N HIS A 121 12.40 -6.94 -1.28
CA HIS A 121 12.34 -6.36 -2.62
C HIS A 121 11.97 -4.89 -2.60
N GLU A 122 12.33 -4.14 -3.65
CA GLU A 122 12.01 -2.71 -3.74
C GLU A 122 10.48 -2.47 -3.69
N MET A 123 9.70 -3.34 -4.34
CA MET A 123 8.23 -3.34 -4.25
C MET A 123 7.74 -3.38 -2.80
N GLU A 124 8.24 -4.31 -2.00
CA GLU A 124 7.85 -4.49 -0.60
C GLU A 124 8.24 -3.28 0.25
N LYS A 125 9.43 -2.71 0.01
CA LYS A 125 9.89 -1.50 0.69
C LYS A 125 9.04 -0.28 0.33
N VAL A 126 8.58 -0.20 -0.93
CA VAL A 126 7.66 0.86 -1.36
C VAL A 126 6.31 0.68 -0.69
N LEU A 127 5.76 -0.54 -0.66
CA LEU A 127 4.49 -0.83 0.01
C LEU A 127 4.58 -0.45 1.51
N PHE A 128 5.61 -0.92 2.21
CA PHE A 128 5.87 -0.61 3.61
C PHE A 128 5.98 0.91 3.88
N ALA A 129 6.61 1.65 2.96
CA ALA A 129 6.82 3.10 3.14
C ALA A 129 5.60 3.94 2.79
N ALA A 130 4.80 3.49 1.82
CA ALA A 130 3.71 4.29 1.24
C ALA A 130 2.35 4.04 1.90
N ASP A 131 2.09 2.87 2.45
CA ASP A 131 0.81 2.48 3.01
C ASP A 131 0.29 3.51 4.04
N GLU A 132 0.93 3.63 5.16
CA GLU A 132 0.58 4.58 6.23
C GLU A 132 0.54 6.05 5.73
N LEU A 133 1.39 6.37 4.76
CA LEU A 133 1.44 7.71 4.20
C LEU A 133 0.23 8.00 3.32
N THR A 134 -0.32 7.01 2.61
CA THR A 134 -1.55 7.19 1.83
C THR A 134 -2.72 7.56 2.72
N GLY A 135 -2.88 6.91 3.87
CA GLY A 135 -3.88 7.24 4.87
C GLY A 135 -3.74 8.67 5.41
N LEU A 136 -2.52 9.10 5.70
CA LEU A 136 -2.24 10.46 6.16
C LEU A 136 -2.56 11.51 5.09
N ILE A 137 -2.17 11.27 3.84
CA ILE A 137 -2.46 12.18 2.70
C ILE A 137 -3.96 12.26 2.49
N TRP A 138 -4.67 11.12 2.52
CA TRP A 138 -6.12 11.09 2.37
C TRP A 138 -6.83 11.87 3.49
N ALA A 139 -6.43 11.66 4.74
CA ALA A 139 -6.96 12.45 5.86
C ALA A 139 -6.73 13.97 5.67
N ALA A 140 -5.58 14.35 5.11
CA ALA A 140 -5.28 15.76 4.81
C ALA A 140 -6.16 16.28 3.66
N ALA A 141 -6.42 15.48 2.63
CA ALA A 141 -7.31 15.83 1.53
C ALA A 141 -8.74 16.08 2.01
N LEU A 142 -9.29 15.21 2.84
CA LEU A 142 -10.65 15.34 3.39
C LEU A 142 -10.89 16.62 4.19
N MET A 143 -9.85 17.22 4.76
CA MET A 143 -9.94 18.51 5.47
C MET A 143 -9.93 19.72 4.54
N ARG A 144 -9.68 19.55 3.27
CA ARG A 144 -9.67 20.62 2.28
C ARG A 144 -11.09 20.89 1.76
N PRO A 145 -11.39 22.10 1.32
CA PRO A 145 -12.68 22.39 0.68
C PRO A 145 -12.93 21.53 -0.57
N SER A 146 -11.87 21.25 -1.34
CA SER A 146 -11.89 20.39 -2.54
C SER A 146 -12.09 18.91 -2.23
N LYS A 147 -11.72 18.48 -1.01
CA LYS A 147 -11.61 17.06 -0.62
C LYS A 147 -10.78 16.24 -1.62
N SER A 148 -9.73 16.86 -2.15
CA SER A 148 -8.91 16.31 -3.24
C SER A 148 -7.42 16.44 -2.92
N THR A 149 -6.64 15.49 -3.43
CA THR A 149 -5.18 15.49 -3.39
C THR A 149 -4.58 16.35 -4.51
N LYS A 150 -5.33 16.57 -5.59
CA LYS A 150 -4.84 17.25 -6.82
C LYS A 150 -4.41 18.69 -6.63
N ASP A 151 -5.04 19.41 -5.71
CA ASP A 151 -4.71 20.79 -5.37
C ASP A 151 -3.87 20.90 -4.09
N MET A 152 -3.39 19.77 -3.56
CA MET A 152 -2.60 19.75 -2.33
C MET A 152 -1.13 20.03 -2.64
N GLU A 153 -0.62 21.10 -2.06
CA GLU A 153 0.80 21.42 -2.12
C GLU A 153 1.62 20.63 -1.08
N LEU A 154 2.83 20.24 -1.45
CA LEU A 154 3.76 19.56 -0.55
C LEU A 154 3.97 20.30 0.77
N LYS A 155 4.03 21.64 0.74
CA LYS A 155 4.15 22.49 1.94
C LYS A 155 3.00 22.26 2.92
N SER A 156 1.78 22.11 2.41
CA SER A 156 0.58 21.83 3.21
C SER A 156 0.66 20.44 3.82
N LEU A 157 1.03 19.43 3.03
CA LEU A 157 1.23 18.07 3.50
C LEU A 157 2.30 17.99 4.60
N LYS A 158 3.47 18.62 4.39
CA LYS A 158 4.56 18.69 5.40
C LYS A 158 4.09 19.30 6.73
N LYS A 159 3.22 20.31 6.69
CA LYS A 159 2.63 20.89 7.90
C LYS A 159 1.73 19.90 8.63
N LYS A 160 0.90 19.14 7.91
CA LYS A 160 0.05 18.09 8.49
C LYS A 160 0.87 16.92 9.03
N TYR A 161 1.89 16.48 8.30
CA TYR A 161 2.80 15.43 8.71
C TYR A 161 3.46 15.73 10.08
N LYS A 162 3.93 16.96 10.28
CA LYS A 162 4.56 17.42 11.54
C LYS A 162 3.57 17.54 12.70
N SER A 163 2.29 17.58 12.46
CA SER A 163 1.28 17.68 13.50
C SER A 163 1.01 16.30 14.12
N LYS A 164 1.55 16.04 15.29
CA LYS A 164 1.47 14.72 15.96
C LYS A 164 0.03 14.25 16.25
N GLY A 165 -0.91 15.17 16.47
CA GLY A 165 -2.31 14.83 16.71
C GLY A 165 -3.13 14.63 15.44
N PHE A 166 -2.58 14.97 14.27
CA PHE A 166 -3.25 14.81 13.00
C PHE A 166 -3.03 13.39 12.45
N ALA A 167 -4.10 12.71 12.03
CA ALA A 167 -4.04 11.33 11.54
C ALA A 167 -3.15 10.45 12.45
N ALA A 168 -3.47 10.42 13.75
CA ALA A 168 -2.64 9.77 14.76
C ALA A 168 -2.54 8.25 14.56
N GLY A 169 -3.50 7.65 13.84
CA GLY A 169 -3.46 6.25 13.43
C GLY A 169 -2.38 5.94 12.39
N CYS A 170 -1.90 6.95 11.63
CA CYS A 170 -0.85 6.76 10.64
C CYS A 170 0.54 6.97 11.30
N SER A 171 1.32 5.90 11.39
CA SER A 171 2.61 5.89 12.08
C SER A 171 3.70 6.64 11.32
N ARG A 172 4.15 7.79 11.87
CA ARG A 172 5.30 8.54 11.31
C ARG A 172 6.59 7.74 11.40
N GLU A 173 6.72 6.92 12.43
CA GLU A 173 7.90 6.05 12.60
C GLU A 173 7.98 5.01 11.47
N VAL A 174 6.87 4.39 11.09
CA VAL A 174 6.82 3.46 9.97
C VAL A 174 7.16 4.17 8.66
N ILE A 175 6.57 5.35 8.41
CA ILE A 175 6.85 6.16 7.22
C ILE A 175 8.33 6.54 7.11
N GLU A 176 8.94 7.02 8.21
CA GLU A 176 10.36 7.40 8.25
C GLU A 176 11.28 6.19 8.09
N ARG A 177 10.95 5.07 8.73
CA ARG A 177 11.66 3.80 8.56
C ARG A 177 11.60 3.31 7.11
N GLY A 178 10.42 3.40 6.49
CA GLY A 178 10.24 3.04 5.08
C GLY A 178 11.08 3.92 4.13
N ALA A 179 11.10 5.23 4.34
CA ALA A 179 11.98 6.13 3.57
C ALA A 179 13.45 5.72 3.71
N ASN A 180 13.90 5.42 4.94
CA ASN A 180 15.26 4.97 5.21
C ASN A 180 15.60 3.63 4.53
N GLN A 181 14.68 2.66 4.53
CA GLN A 181 14.88 1.37 3.85
C GLN A 181 15.02 1.52 2.32
N LEU A 182 14.36 2.52 1.74
CA LEU A 182 14.49 2.89 0.34
C LEU A 182 15.75 3.74 0.04
N GLY A 183 16.44 4.22 1.07
CA GLY A 183 17.54 5.17 0.92
C GLY A 183 17.04 6.55 0.42
N TRP A 184 15.81 6.92 0.74
CA TRP A 184 15.21 8.17 0.30
C TRP A 184 15.10 9.18 1.44
N GLU A 185 15.26 10.46 1.08
CA GLU A 185 14.83 11.54 1.96
C GLU A 185 13.31 11.51 2.13
N LEU A 186 12.83 11.76 3.34
CA LEU A 186 11.40 11.80 3.66
C LEU A 186 10.62 12.71 2.69
N GLU A 187 11.20 13.85 2.30
CA GLU A 187 10.58 14.78 1.37
C GLU A 187 10.33 14.16 0.00
N LYS A 188 11.23 13.30 -0.48
CA LYS A 188 11.06 12.54 -1.72
C LYS A 188 9.85 11.60 -1.60
N LEU A 189 9.77 10.82 -0.51
CA LEU A 189 8.64 9.91 -0.27
C LEU A 189 7.32 10.67 -0.23
N LEU A 190 7.22 11.75 0.56
CA LEU A 190 6.04 12.60 0.65
C LEU A 190 5.61 13.15 -0.71
N THR A 191 6.57 13.61 -1.53
CA THR A 191 6.31 14.18 -2.84
C THR A 191 5.78 13.14 -3.81
N MET A 192 6.47 12.01 -3.92
CA MET A 192 6.12 10.95 -4.86
C MET A 192 4.77 10.30 -4.50
N THR A 193 4.50 10.03 -3.23
CA THR A 193 3.22 9.44 -2.81
C THR A 193 2.07 10.42 -3.06
N LEU A 194 2.26 11.73 -2.80
CA LEU A 194 1.24 12.74 -3.11
C LEU A 194 0.97 12.81 -4.62
N GLN A 195 2.01 12.77 -5.46
CA GLN A 195 1.87 12.75 -6.92
C GLN A 195 1.13 11.50 -7.41
N ALA A 196 1.47 10.33 -6.88
CA ALA A 196 0.81 9.06 -7.18
C ALA A 196 -0.70 9.13 -6.86
N MET A 197 -1.06 9.60 -5.67
CA MET A 197 -2.45 9.74 -5.26
C MET A 197 -3.20 10.76 -6.11
N ALA A 198 -2.59 11.91 -6.41
CA ALA A 198 -3.21 12.94 -7.26
C ALA A 198 -3.44 12.44 -8.69
N ALA A 199 -2.51 11.66 -9.24
CA ALA A 199 -2.63 11.08 -10.58
C ALA A 199 -3.73 10.03 -10.67
N SER A 200 -4.01 9.31 -9.59
CA SER A 200 -4.92 8.16 -9.55
C SER A 200 -6.31 8.50 -9.01
N GLU A 201 -6.51 9.70 -8.47
CA GLU A 201 -7.73 10.08 -7.74
C GLU A 201 -9.03 9.89 -8.52
N ASP A 202 -9.06 10.28 -9.81
CA ASP A 202 -10.28 10.14 -10.62
C ASP A 202 -10.62 8.68 -10.91
N THR A 203 -9.60 7.85 -11.16
CA THR A 203 -9.79 6.42 -11.40
C THR A 203 -10.35 5.75 -10.15
N ILE A 204 -9.77 6.01 -8.97
CA ILE A 204 -10.25 5.45 -7.71
C ILE A 204 -11.68 5.90 -7.43
N ARG A 205 -11.99 7.17 -7.65
CA ARG A 205 -13.35 7.70 -7.46
C ARG A 205 -14.35 7.01 -8.36
N SER A 206 -14.03 6.82 -9.65
CA SER A 206 -14.89 6.13 -10.60
C SER A 206 -15.14 4.68 -10.21
N GLU A 207 -14.09 3.94 -9.79
CA GLU A 207 -14.25 2.56 -9.30
C GLU A 207 -15.11 2.49 -8.03
N MET A 208 -14.96 3.43 -7.12
CA MET A 208 -15.79 3.49 -5.90
C MET A 208 -17.27 3.75 -6.21
N GLU A 209 -17.58 4.58 -7.22
CA GLU A 209 -18.97 4.84 -7.66
C GLU A 209 -19.65 3.58 -8.24
N GLU A 210 -18.87 2.64 -8.81
CA GLU A 210 -19.39 1.36 -9.31
C GLU A 210 -19.65 0.33 -8.19
N ILE A 211 -19.08 0.52 -7.01
CA ILE A 211 -19.14 -0.43 -5.89
C ILE A 211 -20.25 -0.06 -4.90
N VAL A 212 -20.55 1.23 -4.75
CA VAL A 212 -21.54 1.77 -3.80
C VAL A 212 -22.87 1.99 -4.50
#